data_7e01fa82b87c125fb6487ffde4d67724
#
_entry.id   7e01fa82b87c125fb6487ffde4d67724
#
_cell.length_a   1.000
_cell.length_b   1.000
_cell.length_c   1.000
_cell.angle_alpha   90.00
_cell.angle_beta   90.00
_cell.angle_gamma   90.00
#
_symmetry.space_group_name_H-M   'P 1'
#
loop_
_entity.id
_entity.type
_entity.pdbx_description
1 polymer ?
#
loop_
_entity_poly.entity_id
_entity_poly.type
_entity_poly.pdbx_seq_one_letter_code
_entity_poly.pdbx_strand_id
1 'polypeptide(L)'
;MEVRQGANARDVKGYDTERLRNDFLIQNLFPADDFKLVYSQIDRIIVGGCMPVNKELTLEAGSELKAAYFLERREMGIFNVGGNGSVIVDGTEYKFKYRDGLCLLYTSDAADDRI
;
A
#
# COMPACT_ATOMS: atom_id res chain seq x y z
N MET A 1 6.42 -6.26 -4.28
CA MET A 1 6.15 -5.82 -2.88
C MET A 1 7.33 -6.20 -2.01
N GLU A 2 7.84 -5.25 -1.24
CA GLU A 2 8.88 -5.51 -0.26
C GLU A 2 8.28 -6.16 0.99
N VAL A 3 8.94 -7.18 1.53
CA VAL A 3 8.51 -7.84 2.77
C VAL A 3 9.53 -7.56 3.86
N ARG A 4 9.06 -7.07 5.00
CA ARG A 4 9.90 -6.83 6.17
C ARG A 4 9.45 -7.71 7.33
N GLN A 5 10.40 -8.45 7.89
CA GLN A 5 10.18 -9.26 9.08
C GLN A 5 10.13 -8.40 10.33
N GLY A 6 9.43 -8.88 11.35
CA GLY A 6 9.41 -8.22 12.64
C GLY A 6 10.78 -8.20 13.30
N ALA A 7 11.10 -7.09 13.94
CA ALA A 7 12.34 -6.95 14.70
C ALA A 7 12.11 -7.36 16.16
N ASN A 8 13.14 -7.95 16.77
CA ASN A 8 13.13 -8.27 18.19
C ASN A 8 13.46 -7.02 19.02
N ALA A 9 12.60 -6.68 19.98
CA ALA A 9 12.77 -5.48 20.79
C ALA A 9 14.10 -5.44 21.57
N ARG A 10 14.60 -6.62 21.94
CA ARG A 10 15.88 -6.72 22.64
C ARG A 10 17.06 -6.40 21.71
N ASP A 11 16.99 -6.88 20.48
CA ASP A 11 18.07 -6.68 19.51
C ASP A 11 18.13 -5.25 18.99
N VAL A 12 16.98 -4.58 18.89
CA VAL A 12 16.86 -3.19 18.41
C VAL A 12 17.73 -2.23 19.22
N LYS A 13 17.93 -2.50 20.48
CA LYS A 13 18.76 -1.67 21.35
C LYS A 13 20.21 -1.55 20.87
N GLY A 14 20.68 -2.54 20.12
CA GLY A 14 22.03 -2.55 19.53
C GLY A 14 22.09 -2.11 18.08
N TYR A 15 20.99 -1.67 17.48
CA TYR A 15 20.98 -1.27 16.08
C TYR A 15 21.67 0.07 15.89
N ASP A 16 22.44 0.17 14.81
CA ASP A 16 22.96 1.45 14.34
C ASP A 16 21.88 2.20 13.52
N THR A 17 22.22 3.39 13.07
CA THR A 17 21.29 4.22 12.30
C THR A 17 20.87 3.54 11.00
N GLU A 18 21.81 2.92 10.30
CA GLU A 18 21.53 2.24 9.04
C GLU A 18 20.51 1.12 9.24
N ARG A 19 20.69 0.28 10.23
CA ARG A 19 19.79 -0.83 10.51
C ARG A 19 18.42 -0.37 10.98
N LEU A 20 18.36 0.68 11.79
CA LEU A 20 17.09 1.29 12.19
C LEU A 20 16.31 1.80 10.98
N ARG A 21 17.00 2.44 10.05
CA ARG A 21 16.37 2.94 8.82
C ARG A 21 15.88 1.78 7.94
N ASN A 22 16.67 0.76 7.77
CA ASN A 22 16.30 -0.40 6.94
C ASN A 22 15.11 -1.18 7.49
N ASP A 23 15.03 -1.32 8.80
CA ASP A 23 13.97 -2.12 9.43
C ASP A 23 12.68 -1.33 9.66
N PHE A 24 12.77 -0.04 9.96
CA PHE A 24 11.61 0.74 10.41
C PHE A 24 11.21 1.89 9.52
N LEU A 25 12.10 2.41 8.68
CA LEU A 25 11.77 3.55 7.83
C LEU A 25 11.24 3.08 6.47
N ILE A 26 10.11 3.62 6.08
CA ILE A 26 9.58 3.47 4.72
C ILE A 26 9.68 4.84 4.06
N GLN A 27 10.42 4.93 2.97
CA GLN A 27 10.62 6.18 2.23
C GLN A 27 10.40 5.97 0.74
N ASN A 28 10.35 7.06 -0.02
CA ASN A 28 10.07 7.04 -1.45
C ASN A 28 8.70 6.39 -1.76
N LEU A 29 7.68 6.82 -1.02
CA LEU A 29 6.34 6.25 -1.09
C LEU A 29 5.59 6.59 -2.37
N PHE A 30 6.01 7.60 -3.12
CA PHE A 30 5.27 8.10 -4.27
C PHE A 30 6.09 8.03 -5.56
N PRO A 31 6.45 6.81 -6.03
CA PRO A 31 7.07 6.68 -7.34
C PRO A 31 6.06 7.05 -8.43
N ALA A 32 6.52 7.74 -9.47
CA ALA A 32 5.65 8.10 -10.59
C ALA A 32 5.21 6.85 -11.35
N ASP A 33 3.90 6.73 -11.58
CA ASP A 33 3.28 5.65 -12.35
C ASP A 33 3.61 4.23 -11.85
N ASP A 34 3.82 4.08 -10.55
CA ASP A 34 4.09 2.78 -9.93
C ASP A 34 3.61 2.77 -8.49
N PHE A 35 3.57 1.58 -7.90
CA PHE A 35 3.29 1.39 -6.47
C PHE A 35 4.59 1.17 -5.71
N LYS A 36 4.66 1.73 -4.51
CA LYS A 36 5.61 1.32 -3.48
C LYS A 36 4.81 0.65 -2.38
N LEU A 37 4.99 -0.65 -2.20
CA LEU A 37 4.28 -1.41 -1.18
C LEU A 37 5.27 -2.13 -0.27
N VAL A 38 5.09 -2.00 1.03
CA VAL A 38 5.89 -2.68 2.04
C VAL A 38 4.96 -3.50 2.92
N TYR A 39 5.15 -4.81 2.90
CA TYR A 39 4.46 -5.73 3.79
C TYR A 39 5.27 -5.90 5.07
N SER A 40 4.76 -5.38 6.17
CA SER A 40 5.38 -5.59 7.48
C SER A 40 4.74 -6.79 8.16
N GLN A 41 5.58 -7.70 8.66
CA GLN A 41 5.10 -8.83 9.43
C GLN A 41 4.76 -8.46 10.87
N ILE A 42 5.01 -7.22 11.27
CA ILE A 42 4.46 -6.66 12.51
C ILE A 42 2.99 -6.36 12.22
N ASP A 43 2.09 -7.10 12.86
CA ASP A 43 0.63 -7.01 12.67
C ASP A 43 0.15 -7.23 11.23
N ARG A 44 1.01 -7.72 10.34
CA ARG A 44 0.67 -8.03 8.94
C ARG A 44 0.03 -6.84 8.20
N ILE A 45 0.56 -5.66 8.42
CA ILE A 45 0.10 -4.44 7.76
C ILE A 45 0.89 -4.20 6.47
N ILE A 46 0.21 -3.70 5.45
CA ILE A 46 0.85 -3.22 4.24
C ILE A 46 0.77 -1.69 4.25
N VAL A 47 1.91 -1.05 4.11
CA VAL A 47 2.01 0.40 3.96
C VAL A 47 2.50 0.68 2.56
N GLY A 48 1.86 1.62 1.88
CA GLY A 48 2.26 1.92 0.53
C GLY A 48 1.81 3.27 0.02
N GLY A 49 2.26 3.57 -1.16
CA GLY A 49 1.88 4.78 -1.86
C GLY A 49 2.03 4.61 -3.36
N CYS A 50 1.42 5.52 -4.08
CA CYS A 50 1.53 5.60 -5.53
C CYS A 50 1.26 7.03 -5.98
N MET A 51 1.75 7.36 -7.15
CA MET A 51 1.52 8.66 -7.77
C MET A 51 1.27 8.44 -9.27
N PRO A 52 0.03 8.09 -9.65
CA PRO A 52 -0.30 7.96 -11.07
C PRO A 52 -0.26 9.34 -11.73
N VAL A 53 0.55 9.47 -12.78
CA VAL A 53 0.74 10.72 -13.52
C VAL A 53 0.28 10.56 -14.96
N ASN A 54 0.76 9.52 -15.66
CA ASN A 54 0.52 9.30 -17.08
C ASN A 54 -0.39 8.10 -17.36
N LYS A 55 -0.63 7.23 -16.38
CA LYS A 55 -1.41 6.00 -16.59
C LYS A 55 -2.16 5.61 -15.31
N GLU A 56 -3.21 4.83 -15.49
CA GLU A 56 -3.87 4.16 -14.37
C GLU A 56 -2.98 3.06 -13.80
N LEU A 57 -3.08 2.87 -12.50
CA LEU A 57 -2.38 1.78 -11.81
C LEU A 57 -3.40 0.77 -11.31
N THR A 58 -3.11 -0.51 -11.52
CA THR A 58 -3.94 -1.61 -11.04
C THR A 58 -3.26 -2.28 -9.86
N LEU A 59 -4.01 -2.42 -8.77
CA LEU A 59 -3.50 -3.06 -7.57
C LEU A 59 -3.72 -4.57 -7.66
N GLU A 60 -2.63 -5.32 -7.69
CA GLU A 60 -2.67 -6.77 -7.81
C GLU A 60 -2.18 -7.45 -6.53
N ALA A 61 -2.75 -8.62 -6.24
CA ALA A 61 -2.26 -9.46 -5.17
C ALA A 61 -0.96 -10.13 -5.59
N GLY A 62 0.12 -9.85 -4.88
CA GLY A 62 1.37 -10.58 -5.07
C GLY A 62 1.30 -11.97 -4.44
N SER A 63 2.29 -12.81 -4.73
CA SER A 63 2.41 -14.14 -4.15
C SER A 63 2.47 -14.11 -2.62
N GLU A 64 2.93 -13.02 -2.05
CA GLU A 64 3.08 -12.82 -0.61
C GLU A 64 1.74 -12.86 0.13
N LEU A 65 0.65 -12.46 -0.53
CA LEU A 65 -0.67 -12.42 0.10
C LEU A 65 -1.44 -13.73 -0.01
N LYS A 66 -1.03 -14.63 -0.91
CA LYS A 66 -1.71 -15.89 -1.16
C LYS A 66 -3.23 -15.73 -1.36
N ALA A 67 -3.61 -14.69 -2.09
CA ALA A 67 -4.99 -14.33 -2.36
C ALA A 67 -5.21 -14.18 -3.86
N ALA A 68 -6.44 -14.40 -4.32
CA ALA A 68 -6.79 -14.26 -5.73
C ALA A 68 -6.79 -12.79 -6.17
N TYR A 69 -7.16 -11.89 -5.27
CA TYR A 69 -7.11 -10.45 -5.51
C TYR A 69 -6.72 -9.72 -4.21
N PHE A 70 -6.30 -8.46 -4.34
CA PHE A 70 -5.63 -7.75 -3.23
C PHE A 70 -6.49 -7.66 -1.97
N LEU A 71 -7.77 -7.33 -2.10
CA LEU A 71 -8.66 -7.14 -0.95
C LEU A 71 -9.55 -8.34 -0.64
N GLU A 72 -9.19 -9.54 -1.10
CA GLU A 72 -9.96 -10.75 -0.79
C GLU A 72 -10.14 -10.97 0.72
N ARG A 73 -9.09 -10.68 1.49
CA ARG A 73 -9.07 -10.90 2.95
C ARG A 73 -8.57 -9.68 3.72
N ARG A 74 -8.63 -8.51 3.11
CA ARG A 74 -8.04 -7.30 3.68
C ARG A 74 -8.95 -6.11 3.51
N GLU A 75 -8.78 -5.16 4.40
CA GLU A 75 -9.35 -3.83 4.31
C GLU A 75 -8.27 -2.85 3.86
N MET A 76 -8.65 -1.75 3.25
CA MET A 76 -7.73 -0.73 2.81
C MET A 76 -8.24 0.66 3.15
N GLY A 77 -7.38 1.46 3.75
CA GLY A 77 -7.57 2.90 3.86
C GLY A 77 -6.70 3.62 2.85
N ILE A 78 -7.28 4.54 2.11
CA ILE A 78 -6.56 5.35 1.12
C ILE A 78 -6.72 6.81 1.51
N PHE A 79 -5.61 7.54 1.55
CA PHE A 79 -5.59 8.96 1.85
C PHE A 79 -4.92 9.71 0.71
N ASN A 80 -5.61 10.69 0.17
CA ASN A 80 -5.06 11.52 -0.90
C ASN A 80 -4.26 12.68 -0.31
N VAL A 81 -2.96 12.67 -0.53
CA VAL A 81 -2.05 13.73 -0.08
C VAL A 81 -1.52 14.57 -1.24
N GLY A 82 -2.06 14.38 -2.43
CA GLY A 82 -1.67 15.08 -3.64
C GLY A 82 -2.81 15.82 -4.31
N GLY A 83 -2.79 15.88 -5.62
CA GLY A 83 -3.82 16.53 -6.43
C GLY A 83 -5.09 15.69 -6.58
N ASN A 84 -6.05 16.21 -7.33
CA ASN A 84 -7.29 15.50 -7.59
C ASN A 84 -7.01 14.22 -8.42
N GLY A 85 -7.71 13.16 -8.07
CA GLY A 85 -7.62 11.89 -8.77
C GLY A 85 -8.91 11.10 -8.63
N SER A 86 -8.83 9.82 -8.93
CA SER A 86 -9.95 8.90 -8.76
C SER A 86 -9.47 7.51 -8.40
N VAL A 87 -10.36 6.75 -7.77
CA VAL A 87 -10.16 5.35 -7.44
C VAL A 87 -11.33 4.57 -8.01
N ILE A 88 -11.05 3.52 -8.76
CA ILE A 88 -12.08 2.65 -9.35
C ILE A 88 -12.05 1.32 -8.59
N VAL A 89 -13.19 0.96 -8.01
CA VAL A 89 -13.36 -0.27 -7.23
C VAL A 89 -14.59 -0.99 -7.73
N ASP A 90 -14.43 -2.24 -8.16
CA ASP A 90 -15.53 -3.05 -8.70
C ASP A 90 -16.35 -2.32 -9.77
N GLY A 91 -15.67 -1.60 -10.66
CA GLY A 91 -16.31 -0.83 -11.74
C GLY A 91 -16.89 0.50 -11.33
N THR A 92 -16.89 0.87 -10.05
CA THR A 92 -17.38 2.15 -9.56
C THR A 92 -16.24 3.13 -9.36
N GLU A 93 -16.35 4.31 -9.98
CA GLU A 93 -15.35 5.37 -9.84
C GLU A 93 -15.71 6.29 -8.68
N TYR A 94 -14.73 6.49 -7.80
CA TYR A 94 -14.81 7.44 -6.69
C TYR A 94 -13.84 8.59 -6.95
N LYS A 95 -14.36 9.81 -7.08
CA LYS A 95 -13.52 11.00 -7.20
C LYS A 95 -12.87 11.31 -5.86
N PHE A 96 -11.59 11.68 -5.90
CA PHE A 96 -10.74 11.67 -4.73
C PHE A 96 -9.91 12.94 -4.72
N LYS A 97 -10.26 13.87 -3.84
CA LYS A 97 -9.61 15.17 -3.75
C LYS A 97 -8.54 15.16 -2.67
N TYR A 98 -7.70 16.19 -2.66
CA TYR A 98 -6.72 16.39 -1.60
C TYR A 98 -7.37 16.31 -0.22
N ARG A 99 -6.77 15.51 0.65
CA ARG A 99 -7.23 15.19 2.01
C ARG A 99 -8.47 14.31 2.12
N ASP A 100 -9.00 13.82 1.02
CA ASP A 100 -10.06 12.83 1.08
C ASP A 100 -9.52 11.49 1.58
N GLY A 101 -10.35 10.77 2.30
CA GLY A 101 -10.10 9.41 2.74
C GLY A 101 -11.15 8.45 2.19
N LEU A 102 -10.72 7.24 1.85
CA LEU A 102 -11.60 6.19 1.35
C LEU A 102 -11.26 4.89 2.06
N CYS A 103 -12.29 4.21 2.56
CA CYS A 103 -12.13 2.89 3.18
C CYS A 103 -12.78 1.84 2.30
N LEU A 104 -12.02 0.80 1.95
CA LEU A 104 -12.48 -0.31 1.14
C LEU A 104 -12.48 -1.59 1.96
N LEU A 105 -13.63 -2.27 2.00
CA LEU A 105 -13.82 -3.49 2.76
C LEU A 105 -14.10 -4.65 1.80
N TYR A 106 -13.18 -5.60 1.69
CA TYR A 106 -13.38 -6.88 0.99
C TYR A 106 -13.98 -6.73 -0.41
N THR A 107 -13.28 -6.07 -1.33
CA THR A 107 -13.74 -5.93 -2.71
C THR A 107 -13.77 -7.28 -3.44
N SER A 108 -14.68 -7.42 -4.41
CA SER A 108 -14.93 -8.70 -5.06
C SER A 108 -13.91 -9.08 -6.12
N ASP A 109 -13.26 -8.12 -6.80
CA ASP A 109 -12.32 -8.40 -7.88
C ASP A 109 -11.24 -7.33 -7.98
N ALA A 110 -10.00 -7.73 -7.77
CA ALA A 110 -8.84 -6.84 -7.84
C ALA A 110 -8.56 -6.31 -9.24
N ALA A 111 -9.02 -6.99 -10.28
CA ALA A 111 -8.83 -6.52 -11.65
C ALA A 111 -9.56 -5.19 -11.90
N ASP A 112 -10.58 -4.89 -11.10
CA ASP A 112 -11.35 -3.66 -11.19
C ASP A 112 -10.86 -2.57 -10.23
N ASP A 113 -9.88 -2.86 -9.36
CA ASP A 113 -9.34 -1.90 -8.40
C ASP A 113 -8.22 -1.10 -9.08
N ARG A 114 -8.48 0.17 -9.35
CA ARG A 114 -7.56 1.06 -10.08
C ARG A 114 -7.48 2.43 -9.41
N ILE A 115 -6.33 3.00 -9.56
CA ILE A 115 -6.05 4.35 -9.03
C ILE A 115 -5.55 5.25 -10.16
#